data_7ab0d38d1dce57944587c45b28b85f53
#
_entry.id   7ab0d38d1dce57944587c45b28b85f53
#
_cell.length_a   1.000
_cell.length_b   1.000
_cell.length_c   1.000
_cell.angle_alpha   90.00
_cell.angle_beta   90.00
_cell.angle_gamma   90.00
#
_symmetry.space_group_name_H-M   'P 1'
#
loop_
_entity.id
_entity.type
_entity.pdbx_description
1 polymer ?
#
loop_
_entity_poly.entity_id
_entity_poly.type
_entity_poly.pdbx_seq_one_letter_code
_entity_poly.pdbx_strand_id
1 'polypeptide(L)'
;MSFSFSDSDDERERWNRKYREAPDSWMTPDPFLPRAFSEYILPLFPHGGSALDFAGGAGRHAIWLAQQGWEVTLIDISETGVEQARQNAGPLASHIHFVVDDLTHFKASQTQFEVVMAFFYLERAIFPEMVKAVRPGGLLLYKTHTLAQAKLAGGPKNPAHLLEPGELSQLANGLRILHYREEMAGKATAQLVARKEI
;
A
#
# COMPACT_ATOMS: atom_id res chain seq x y z
N MET A 1 -22.17 -22.33 22.33
CA MET A 1 -21.51 -21.03 22.41
C MET A 1 -21.00 -20.71 21.00
N SER A 2 -21.66 -19.82 20.31
CA SER A 2 -21.26 -19.40 18.95
C SER A 2 -20.20 -18.32 19.14
N PHE A 3 -18.95 -18.61 18.80
CA PHE A 3 -17.93 -17.57 18.66
C PHE A 3 -18.23 -16.86 17.35
N SER A 4 -18.76 -15.65 17.42
CA SER A 4 -18.75 -14.76 16.25
C SER A 4 -17.32 -14.23 16.12
N PHE A 5 -16.59 -14.70 15.11
CA PHE A 5 -15.37 -14.04 14.68
C PHE A 5 -15.73 -12.63 14.21
N SER A 6 -14.89 -11.64 14.49
CA SER A 6 -15.06 -10.31 13.92
C SER A 6 -14.75 -10.37 12.41
N ASP A 7 -15.32 -9.48 11.60
CA ASP A 7 -15.01 -9.39 10.16
C ASP A 7 -13.48 -9.25 9.91
N SER A 8 -12.78 -8.66 10.86
CA SER A 8 -11.33 -8.49 10.90
C SER A 8 -10.57 -9.81 11.07
N ASP A 9 -11.07 -10.72 11.93
CA ASP A 9 -10.44 -12.04 12.14
C ASP A 9 -10.60 -12.92 10.90
N ASP A 10 -11.74 -12.86 10.23
CA ASP A 10 -12.00 -13.56 8.97
C ASP A 10 -11.09 -13.04 7.83
N GLU A 11 -10.90 -11.72 7.76
CA GLU A 11 -9.99 -11.07 6.80
C GLU A 11 -8.54 -11.49 7.03
N ARG A 12 -8.08 -11.48 8.28
CA ARG A 12 -6.73 -11.91 8.69
C ARG A 12 -6.46 -13.35 8.27
N GLU A 13 -7.35 -14.28 8.62
CA GLU A 13 -7.17 -15.69 8.26
C GLU A 13 -7.24 -15.92 6.75
N ARG A 14 -8.08 -15.17 6.03
CA ARG A 14 -8.14 -15.19 4.57
C ARG A 14 -6.78 -14.82 3.94
N TRP A 15 -6.12 -13.76 4.43
CA TRP A 15 -4.83 -13.34 3.93
C TRP A 15 -3.71 -14.26 4.37
N ASN A 16 -3.71 -14.71 5.63
CA ASN A 16 -2.76 -15.72 6.11
C ASN A 16 -2.76 -16.97 5.23
N ARG A 17 -3.94 -17.47 4.87
CA ARG A 17 -4.08 -18.61 3.97
C ARG A 17 -3.51 -18.32 2.58
N LYS A 18 -3.81 -17.16 1.98
CA LYS A 18 -3.28 -16.78 0.66
C LYS A 18 -1.76 -16.74 0.63
N TYR A 19 -1.13 -16.18 1.67
CA TYR A 19 0.33 -16.14 1.74
C TYR A 19 0.93 -17.53 1.93
N ARG A 20 0.30 -18.42 2.70
CA ARG A 20 0.74 -19.82 2.81
C ARG A 20 0.64 -20.59 1.50
N GLU A 21 -0.42 -20.37 0.72
CA GLU A 21 -0.69 -21.11 -0.52
C GLU A 21 0.16 -20.66 -1.71
N ALA A 22 0.65 -19.43 -1.72
CA ALA A 22 1.40 -18.86 -2.84
C ALA A 22 2.55 -17.94 -2.38
N PRO A 23 3.55 -18.47 -1.63
CA PRO A 23 4.59 -17.67 -1.01
C PRO A 23 5.46 -16.88 -2.02
N ASP A 24 5.73 -17.44 -3.20
CA ASP A 24 6.64 -16.84 -4.19
C ASP A 24 5.95 -15.86 -5.15
N SER A 25 4.62 -15.72 -5.07
CA SER A 25 3.84 -14.97 -6.06
C SER A 25 3.96 -13.44 -5.93
N TRP A 26 4.61 -12.94 -4.88
CA TRP A 26 4.51 -11.53 -4.45
C TRP A 26 5.86 -10.82 -4.32
N MET A 27 6.90 -11.26 -5.03
CA MET A 27 8.26 -10.75 -4.84
C MET A 27 8.63 -9.56 -5.74
N THR A 28 7.96 -9.39 -6.89
CA THR A 28 8.27 -8.30 -7.81
C THR A 28 7.44 -7.07 -7.47
N PRO A 29 8.05 -5.88 -7.28
CA PRO A 29 7.31 -4.66 -7.05
C PRO A 29 6.44 -4.32 -8.26
N ASP A 30 5.29 -3.67 -8.03
CA ASP A 30 4.48 -3.15 -9.13
C ASP A 30 5.30 -2.14 -9.94
N PRO A 31 5.30 -2.21 -11.29
CA PRO A 31 6.09 -1.30 -12.15
C PRO A 31 5.80 0.19 -11.95
N PHE A 32 4.65 0.52 -11.35
CA PHE A 32 4.34 1.90 -11.01
C PHE A 32 5.27 2.46 -9.93
N LEU A 33 5.70 1.66 -8.94
CA LEU A 33 6.59 2.13 -7.88
C LEU A 33 7.97 2.58 -8.40
N PRO A 34 8.74 1.78 -9.15
CA PRO A 34 10.03 2.23 -9.70
C PRO A 34 9.90 3.46 -10.60
N ARG A 35 8.83 3.55 -11.39
CA ARG A 35 8.56 4.73 -12.23
C ARG A 35 8.28 5.96 -11.37
N ALA A 36 7.36 5.87 -10.41
CA ALA A 36 7.03 6.98 -9.52
C ALA A 36 8.23 7.41 -8.67
N PHE A 37 9.09 6.45 -8.30
CA PHE A 37 10.33 6.73 -7.59
C PHE A 37 11.25 7.65 -8.41
N SER A 38 11.52 7.29 -9.65
CA SER A 38 12.40 8.07 -10.52
C SER A 38 11.82 9.45 -10.88
N GLU A 39 10.50 9.52 -11.10
CA GLU A 39 9.85 10.74 -11.59
C GLU A 39 9.50 11.73 -10.45
N TYR A 40 9.15 11.24 -9.26
CA TYR A 40 8.58 12.08 -8.19
C TYR A 40 9.31 11.97 -6.87
N ILE A 41 9.78 10.76 -6.46
CA ILE A 41 10.37 10.56 -5.14
C ILE A 41 11.83 11.02 -5.11
N LEU A 42 12.66 10.46 -5.99
CA LEU A 42 14.10 10.75 -6.02
C LEU A 42 14.42 12.26 -6.20
N PRO A 43 13.70 13.03 -7.06
CA PRO A 43 13.95 14.47 -7.18
C PRO A 43 13.63 15.27 -5.91
N LEU A 44 12.72 14.80 -5.08
CA LEU A 44 12.34 15.48 -3.82
C LEU A 44 13.17 14.99 -2.63
N PHE A 45 13.58 13.73 -2.64
CA PHE A 45 14.27 13.07 -1.54
C PHE A 45 15.51 12.30 -2.04
N PRO A 46 16.52 13.02 -2.56
CA PRO A 46 17.70 12.39 -3.19
C PRO A 46 18.58 11.61 -2.21
N HIS A 47 18.41 11.82 -0.92
CA HIS A 47 19.19 11.16 0.15
C HIS A 47 18.38 10.07 0.89
N GLY A 48 17.25 9.65 0.34
CA GLY A 48 16.34 8.73 1.01
C GLY A 48 15.40 9.42 2.00
N GLY A 49 14.74 8.63 2.83
CA GLY A 49 13.78 9.10 3.80
C GLY A 49 13.05 7.94 4.46
N SER A 50 11.92 8.24 5.10
CA SER A 50 11.04 7.26 5.71
C SER A 50 9.80 7.02 4.85
N ALA A 51 9.38 5.75 4.72
CA ALA A 51 8.19 5.38 3.99
C ALA A 51 7.26 4.50 4.84
N LEU A 52 5.96 4.61 4.58
CA LEU A 52 4.93 3.78 5.18
C LEU A 52 4.22 2.98 4.07
N ASP A 53 4.33 1.65 4.14
CA ASP A 53 3.71 0.70 3.20
C ASP A 53 2.48 0.07 3.86
N PHE A 54 1.29 0.55 3.47
CA PHE A 54 0.00 0.05 3.92
C PHE A 54 -0.39 -1.22 3.18
N ALA A 55 -0.78 -2.26 3.92
CA ALA A 55 -1.09 -3.58 3.39
C ALA A 55 0.09 -4.13 2.57
N GLY A 56 1.30 -4.02 3.15
CA GLY A 56 2.56 -4.35 2.48
C GLY A 56 2.77 -5.84 2.21
N GLY A 57 1.98 -6.72 2.88
CA GLY A 57 1.98 -8.16 2.67
C GLY A 57 3.34 -8.80 2.82
N ALA A 58 3.80 -9.56 1.81
CA ALA A 58 5.11 -10.20 1.78
C ALA A 58 6.29 -9.24 1.45
N GLY A 59 6.05 -7.92 1.46
CA GLY A 59 7.09 -6.90 1.53
C GLY A 59 7.67 -6.44 0.20
N ARG A 60 7.14 -6.84 -0.96
CA ARG A 60 7.74 -6.54 -2.27
C ARG A 60 8.08 -5.07 -2.53
N HIS A 61 7.23 -4.15 -2.06
CA HIS A 61 7.43 -2.71 -2.24
C HIS A 61 8.35 -2.15 -1.15
N ALA A 62 8.14 -2.55 0.11
CA ALA A 62 8.99 -2.18 1.24
C ALA A 62 10.45 -2.61 1.04
N ILE A 63 10.67 -3.86 0.61
CA ILE A 63 12.02 -4.40 0.33
C ILE A 63 12.66 -3.63 -0.82
N TRP A 64 11.90 -3.33 -1.88
CA TRP A 64 12.43 -2.56 -3.00
C TRP A 64 12.84 -1.15 -2.58
N LEU A 65 12.06 -0.46 -1.72
CA LEU A 65 12.45 0.85 -1.18
C LEU A 65 13.67 0.75 -0.25
N ALA A 66 13.74 -0.28 0.60
CA ALA A 66 14.92 -0.51 1.42
C ALA A 66 16.20 -0.72 0.59
N GLN A 67 16.11 -1.37 -0.58
CA GLN A 67 17.20 -1.47 -1.55
C GLN A 67 17.64 -0.10 -2.11
N GLN A 68 16.74 0.89 -2.11
CA GLN A 68 17.06 2.27 -2.50
C GLN A 68 17.56 3.11 -1.31
N GLY A 69 17.83 2.52 -0.15
CA GLY A 69 18.34 3.20 1.05
C GLY A 69 17.27 3.90 1.89
N TRP A 70 16.00 3.46 1.80
CA TRP A 70 14.89 4.01 2.60
C TRP A 70 14.65 3.21 3.88
N GLU A 71 14.26 3.91 4.94
CA GLU A 71 13.69 3.30 6.14
C GLU A 71 12.19 3.11 5.94
N VAL A 72 11.69 1.88 6.07
CA VAL A 72 10.30 1.56 5.73
C VAL A 72 9.57 1.01 6.94
N THR A 73 8.38 1.52 7.23
CA THR A 73 7.42 0.84 8.09
C THR A 73 6.43 0.07 7.20
N LEU A 74 6.38 -1.24 7.35
CA LEU A 74 5.42 -2.11 6.68
C LEU A 74 4.35 -2.51 7.67
N ILE A 75 3.08 -2.27 7.32
CA ILE A 75 1.93 -2.70 8.13
C ILE A 75 1.04 -3.61 7.29
N ASP A 76 0.68 -4.78 7.84
CA ASP A 76 -0.30 -5.69 7.25
C ASP A 76 -1.08 -6.43 8.34
N ILE A 77 -2.30 -6.85 8.05
CA ILE A 77 -3.13 -7.63 8.98
C ILE A 77 -2.65 -9.07 9.10
N SER A 78 -1.93 -9.58 8.09
CA SER A 78 -1.48 -10.98 8.00
C SER A 78 -0.14 -11.19 8.68
N GLU A 79 -0.13 -11.93 9.78
CA GLU A 79 1.12 -12.38 10.42
C GLU A 79 1.99 -13.20 9.44
N THR A 80 1.35 -14.06 8.64
CA THR A 80 2.04 -14.88 7.64
C THR A 80 2.70 -14.01 6.57
N GLY A 81 2.01 -12.98 6.08
CA GLY A 81 2.57 -12.03 5.12
C GLY A 81 3.75 -11.26 5.68
N VAL A 82 3.60 -10.71 6.89
CA VAL A 82 4.66 -9.95 7.57
C VAL A 82 5.89 -10.81 7.88
N GLU A 83 5.69 -12.07 8.30
CA GLU A 83 6.82 -12.98 8.54
C GLU A 83 7.53 -13.34 7.23
N GLN A 84 6.79 -13.58 6.15
CA GLN A 84 7.42 -13.75 4.82
C GLN A 84 8.17 -12.50 4.39
N ALA A 85 7.61 -11.29 4.62
CA ALA A 85 8.31 -10.05 4.32
C ALA A 85 9.65 -9.94 5.07
N ARG A 86 9.68 -10.33 6.34
CA ARG A 86 10.92 -10.35 7.16
C ARG A 86 11.95 -11.34 6.60
N GLN A 87 11.52 -12.54 6.23
CA GLN A 87 12.39 -13.56 5.63
C GLN A 87 12.91 -13.10 4.25
N ASN A 88 12.03 -12.56 3.41
CA ASN A 88 12.36 -12.07 2.07
C ASN A 88 13.31 -10.85 2.10
N ALA A 89 13.23 -10.02 3.13
CA ALA A 89 14.12 -8.87 3.29
C ALA A 89 15.56 -9.26 3.57
N GLY A 90 15.79 -10.41 4.22
CA GLY A 90 17.13 -10.88 4.55
C GLY A 90 17.98 -9.80 5.25
N PRO A 91 19.15 -9.42 4.71
CA PRO A 91 19.98 -8.37 5.30
C PRO A 91 19.33 -6.98 5.36
N LEU A 92 18.33 -6.72 4.53
CA LEU A 92 17.60 -5.45 4.52
C LEU A 92 16.54 -5.33 5.63
N ALA A 93 16.30 -6.41 6.38
CA ALA A 93 15.31 -6.43 7.46
C ALA A 93 15.59 -5.36 8.55
N SER A 94 16.84 -4.91 8.71
CA SER A 94 17.21 -3.81 9.61
C SER A 94 16.69 -2.45 9.19
N HIS A 95 16.34 -2.27 7.91
CA HIS A 95 15.75 -1.05 7.35
C HIS A 95 14.22 -1.09 7.28
N ILE A 96 13.61 -2.18 7.76
CA ILE A 96 12.15 -2.34 7.69
C ILE A 96 11.58 -2.60 9.08
N HIS A 97 10.70 -1.71 9.52
CA HIS A 97 9.90 -1.91 10.73
C HIS A 97 8.62 -2.66 10.35
N PHE A 98 8.52 -3.93 10.80
CA PHE A 98 7.42 -4.82 10.48
C PHE A 98 6.34 -4.75 11.56
N VAL A 99 5.11 -4.43 11.17
CA VAL A 99 3.96 -4.27 12.07
C VAL A 99 2.82 -5.17 11.59
N VAL A 100 2.30 -6.01 12.49
CA VAL A 100 1.05 -6.73 12.27
C VAL A 100 -0.07 -5.95 12.95
N ASP A 101 -0.96 -5.36 12.16
CA ASP A 101 -2.07 -4.57 12.69
C ASP A 101 -3.25 -4.51 11.71
N ASP A 102 -4.45 -4.29 12.23
CA ASP A 102 -5.64 -4.06 11.43
C ASP A 102 -5.72 -2.59 11.01
N LEU A 103 -5.51 -2.37 9.71
CA LEU A 103 -5.49 -1.04 9.12
C LEU A 103 -6.82 -0.28 9.22
N THR A 104 -7.94 -0.97 9.42
CA THR A 104 -9.26 -0.31 9.61
C THR A 104 -9.28 0.56 10.88
N HIS A 105 -8.43 0.24 11.85
CA HIS A 105 -8.26 0.98 13.11
C HIS A 105 -7.04 1.90 13.11
N PHE A 106 -6.28 1.96 12.01
CA PHE A 106 -5.07 2.79 11.93
C PHE A 106 -5.37 4.25 12.25
N LYS A 107 -4.53 4.82 13.10
CA LYS A 107 -4.50 6.26 13.42
C LYS A 107 -3.10 6.80 13.22
N ALA A 108 -3.00 7.82 12.38
CA ALA A 108 -1.72 8.49 12.19
C ALA A 108 -1.23 9.08 13.53
N SER A 109 -0.03 8.67 13.93
CA SER A 109 0.67 9.25 15.07
C SER A 109 1.26 10.63 14.72
N GLN A 110 2.09 11.16 15.61
CA GLN A 110 2.90 12.37 15.29
C GLN A 110 4.01 12.07 14.28
N THR A 111 4.39 10.79 14.13
CA THR A 111 5.36 10.37 13.11
C THR A 111 4.74 10.51 11.74
N GLN A 112 5.38 11.27 10.88
CA GLN A 112 4.97 11.51 9.49
C GLN A 112 6.09 11.06 8.55
N PHE A 113 5.70 10.58 7.38
CA PHE A 113 6.58 9.95 6.41
C PHE A 113 6.77 10.82 5.16
N GLU A 114 7.95 10.74 4.55
CA GLU A 114 8.22 11.32 3.23
C GLU A 114 7.33 10.69 2.17
N VAL A 115 7.13 9.37 2.26
CA VAL A 115 6.29 8.61 1.34
C VAL A 115 5.32 7.73 2.12
N VAL A 116 4.04 7.85 1.80
CA VAL A 116 3.00 6.91 2.24
C VAL A 116 2.50 6.19 0.99
N MET A 117 2.40 4.87 1.02
CA MET A 117 1.95 4.11 -0.14
C MET A 117 0.99 2.98 0.21
N ALA A 118 0.11 2.64 -0.75
CA ALA A 118 -0.71 1.44 -0.70
C ALA A 118 -0.93 0.88 -2.11
N PHE A 119 -0.77 -0.43 -2.25
CA PHE A 119 -0.92 -1.14 -3.52
C PHE A 119 -1.91 -2.30 -3.41
N PHE A 120 -2.96 -2.27 -4.23
CA PHE A 120 -4.00 -3.31 -4.30
C PHE A 120 -4.75 -3.55 -2.99
N TYR A 121 -4.84 -2.52 -2.20
CA TYR A 121 -5.65 -2.41 -0.99
C TYR A 121 -6.66 -1.26 -1.16
N LEU A 122 -7.88 -1.40 -0.65
CA LEU A 122 -8.89 -0.34 -0.66
C LEU A 122 -9.72 -0.40 0.62
N GLU A 123 -9.49 0.57 1.48
CA GLU A 123 -10.34 0.91 2.61
C GLU A 123 -10.52 2.43 2.63
N ARG A 124 -11.72 2.87 2.30
CA ARG A 124 -12.03 4.29 2.11
C ARG A 124 -11.91 5.09 3.39
N ALA A 125 -12.29 4.49 4.51
CA ALA A 125 -12.34 5.15 5.81
C ALA A 125 -10.95 5.58 6.33
N ILE A 126 -9.86 4.93 5.87
CA ILE A 126 -8.51 5.25 6.36
C ILE A 126 -7.80 6.35 5.54
N PHE A 127 -8.35 6.78 4.40
CA PHE A 127 -7.69 7.82 3.59
C PHE A 127 -7.36 9.10 4.35
N PRO A 128 -8.25 9.64 5.22
CA PRO A 128 -7.88 10.80 6.03
C PRO A 128 -6.67 10.57 6.93
N GLU A 129 -6.52 9.36 7.47
CA GLU A 129 -5.37 9.01 8.30
C GLU A 129 -4.11 8.80 7.46
N MET A 130 -4.22 8.23 6.26
CA MET A 130 -3.10 8.14 5.32
C MET A 130 -2.59 9.54 4.93
N VAL A 131 -3.49 10.48 4.60
CA VAL A 131 -3.14 11.87 4.30
C VAL A 131 -2.47 12.57 5.48
N LYS A 132 -2.92 12.30 6.73
CA LYS A 132 -2.25 12.81 7.94
C LYS A 132 -0.84 12.24 8.10
N ALA A 133 -0.65 10.95 7.81
CA ALA A 133 0.65 10.29 7.91
C ALA A 133 1.68 10.83 6.92
N VAL A 134 1.27 11.44 5.81
CA VAL A 134 2.18 12.15 4.91
C VAL A 134 2.66 13.44 5.57
N ARG A 135 3.97 13.68 5.64
CA ARG A 135 4.52 14.95 6.14
C ARG A 135 4.26 16.12 5.17
N PRO A 136 4.31 17.39 5.61
CA PRO A 136 4.35 18.52 4.69
C PRO A 136 5.47 18.36 3.66
N GLY A 137 5.16 18.54 2.37
CA GLY A 137 6.08 18.30 1.25
C GLY A 137 6.23 16.84 0.82
N GLY A 138 5.68 15.87 1.58
CA GLY A 138 5.73 14.43 1.29
C GLY A 138 4.72 13.98 0.24
N LEU A 139 4.77 12.69 -0.10
CA LEU A 139 4.00 12.07 -1.18
C LEU A 139 3.09 10.94 -0.69
N LEU A 140 1.90 10.86 -1.27
CA LEU A 140 1.04 9.68 -1.26
C LEU A 140 1.13 9.00 -2.62
N LEU A 141 1.50 7.70 -2.63
CA LEU A 141 1.42 6.81 -3.79
C LEU A 141 0.30 5.82 -3.58
N TYR A 142 -0.60 5.72 -4.53
CA TYR A 142 -1.70 4.76 -4.42
C TYR A 142 -1.99 4.07 -5.75
N LYS A 143 -2.20 2.76 -5.72
CA LYS A 143 -2.67 2.01 -6.88
C LYS A 143 -3.58 0.88 -6.44
N THR A 144 -4.80 0.82 -7.00
CA THR A 144 -5.70 -0.30 -6.77
C THR A 144 -6.66 -0.52 -7.94
N HIS A 145 -7.50 -1.53 -7.83
CA HIS A 145 -8.44 -1.92 -8.88
C HIS A 145 -9.64 -0.98 -8.98
N THR A 146 -10.11 -0.77 -10.23
CA THR A 146 -11.36 -0.05 -10.52
C THR A 146 -12.52 -1.03 -10.77
N LEU A 147 -13.75 -0.55 -10.82
CA LEU A 147 -14.95 -1.36 -11.10
C LEU A 147 -14.84 -2.16 -12.40
N ALA A 148 -14.11 -1.65 -13.39
CA ALA A 148 -13.88 -2.37 -14.64
C ALA A 148 -13.17 -3.72 -14.43
N GLN A 149 -12.43 -3.91 -13.32
CA GLN A 149 -11.78 -5.19 -12.97
C GLN A 149 -12.79 -6.33 -12.76
N ALA A 150 -14.01 -6.03 -12.34
CA ALA A 150 -15.04 -7.05 -12.15
C ALA A 150 -15.33 -7.83 -13.43
N LYS A 151 -15.12 -7.22 -14.61
CA LYS A 151 -15.35 -7.82 -15.93
C LYS A 151 -14.12 -8.59 -16.48
N LEU A 152 -12.96 -8.48 -15.85
CA LEU A 152 -11.72 -9.11 -16.28
C LEU A 152 -11.47 -10.43 -15.52
N ALA A 153 -10.62 -11.29 -16.05
CA ALA A 153 -10.16 -12.48 -15.32
C ALA A 153 -9.28 -12.09 -14.12
N GLY A 154 -9.36 -12.89 -13.04
CA GLY A 154 -8.57 -12.63 -11.81
C GLY A 154 -8.96 -11.35 -11.07
N GLY A 155 -8.27 -11.06 -9.97
CA GLY A 155 -8.50 -9.89 -9.11
C GLY A 155 -9.83 -9.88 -8.36
N PRO A 156 -10.10 -8.82 -7.59
CA PRO A 156 -11.32 -8.68 -6.82
C PRO A 156 -12.55 -8.51 -7.73
N LYS A 157 -13.70 -9.03 -7.26
CA LYS A 157 -15.00 -8.91 -7.93
C LYS A 157 -16.01 -8.14 -7.07
N ASN A 158 -15.78 -8.10 -5.75
CA ASN A 158 -16.63 -7.38 -4.84
C ASN A 158 -16.46 -5.86 -5.06
N PRO A 159 -17.52 -5.10 -5.36
CA PRO A 159 -17.46 -3.63 -5.56
C PRO A 159 -16.87 -2.87 -4.38
N ALA A 160 -16.99 -3.39 -3.14
CA ALA A 160 -16.39 -2.77 -1.96
C ALA A 160 -14.87 -2.60 -2.08
N HIS A 161 -14.19 -3.47 -2.84
CA HIS A 161 -12.75 -3.44 -3.08
C HIS A 161 -12.37 -2.84 -4.44
N LEU A 162 -13.29 -2.14 -5.10
CA LEU A 162 -13.13 -1.56 -6.43
C LEU A 162 -13.47 -0.07 -6.40
N LEU A 163 -12.63 0.74 -7.02
CA LEU A 163 -12.84 2.18 -7.14
C LEU A 163 -13.87 2.50 -8.24
N GLU A 164 -14.75 3.45 -7.96
CA GLU A 164 -15.54 4.14 -8.99
C GLU A 164 -14.62 4.97 -9.90
N PRO A 165 -15.03 5.28 -11.14
CA PRO A 165 -14.29 6.20 -11.99
C PRO A 165 -14.04 7.55 -11.31
N GLY A 166 -12.78 7.98 -11.28
CA GLY A 166 -12.39 9.26 -10.67
C GLY A 166 -12.33 9.27 -9.13
N GLU A 167 -12.76 8.22 -8.45
CA GLU A 167 -12.88 8.19 -6.99
C GLU A 167 -11.54 8.37 -6.28
N LEU A 168 -10.45 7.76 -6.79
CA LEU A 168 -9.14 7.87 -6.14
C LEU A 168 -8.66 9.32 -6.02
N SER A 169 -8.97 10.16 -7.00
CA SER A 169 -8.64 11.58 -6.94
C SER A 169 -9.43 12.32 -5.85
N GLN A 170 -10.67 11.91 -5.59
CA GLN A 170 -11.50 12.48 -4.53
C GLN A 170 -11.06 12.01 -3.14
N LEU A 171 -10.67 10.75 -3.01
CA LEU A 171 -10.15 10.19 -1.75
C LEU A 171 -8.83 10.86 -1.31
N ALA A 172 -8.01 11.32 -2.26
CA ALA A 172 -6.78 12.06 -1.99
C ALA A 172 -7.01 13.56 -1.69
N ASN A 173 -8.24 13.95 -1.32
CA ASN A 173 -8.57 15.34 -0.98
C ASN A 173 -7.61 15.90 0.09
N GLY A 174 -7.21 17.17 -0.09
CA GLY A 174 -6.20 17.83 0.75
C GLY A 174 -4.76 17.64 0.27
N LEU A 175 -4.55 16.89 -0.82
CA LEU A 175 -3.25 16.75 -1.48
C LEU A 175 -3.30 17.33 -2.91
N ARG A 176 -2.17 17.86 -3.38
CA ARG A 176 -2.00 18.26 -4.78
C ARG A 176 -1.66 17.04 -5.64
N ILE A 177 -2.52 16.70 -6.58
CA ILE A 177 -2.32 15.58 -7.51
C ILE A 177 -1.19 15.94 -8.49
N LEU A 178 -0.14 15.11 -8.53
CA LEU A 178 0.97 15.22 -9.48
C LEU A 178 0.80 14.25 -10.66
N HIS A 179 0.21 13.09 -10.41
CA HIS A 179 -0.08 12.07 -11.40
C HIS A 179 -1.39 11.37 -11.04
N TYR A 180 -2.24 11.18 -12.04
CA TYR A 180 -3.44 10.34 -11.94
C TYR A 180 -3.68 9.65 -13.27
N ARG A 181 -3.96 8.35 -13.23
CA ARG A 181 -4.29 7.58 -14.41
C ARG A 181 -5.16 6.38 -14.07
N GLU A 182 -6.20 6.18 -14.87
CA GLU A 182 -6.93 4.92 -14.93
C GLU A 182 -6.51 4.17 -16.19
N GLU A 183 -6.26 2.89 -16.09
CA GLU A 183 -5.80 2.08 -17.20
C GLU A 183 -6.40 0.66 -17.19
N MET A 184 -6.49 0.08 -18.40
CA MET A 184 -6.90 -1.29 -18.63
C MET A 184 -5.79 -2.00 -19.44
N ALA A 185 -4.77 -2.51 -18.76
CA ALA A 185 -3.66 -3.24 -19.37
C ALA A 185 -3.51 -4.60 -18.65
N GLY A 186 -4.36 -5.57 -19.01
CA GLY A 186 -4.45 -6.86 -18.33
C GLY A 186 -5.15 -6.81 -16.98
N LYS A 187 -5.09 -5.68 -16.29
CA LYS A 187 -5.85 -5.32 -15.08
C LYS A 187 -6.47 -3.95 -15.28
N ALA A 188 -7.63 -3.72 -14.66
CA ALA A 188 -8.24 -2.39 -14.60
C ALA A 188 -7.84 -1.75 -13.27
N THR A 189 -7.03 -0.69 -13.31
CA THR A 189 -6.47 -0.03 -12.13
C THR A 189 -6.52 1.48 -12.25
N ALA A 190 -6.59 2.15 -11.10
CA ALA A 190 -6.28 3.57 -10.96
C ALA A 190 -4.98 3.72 -10.17
N GLN A 191 -4.14 4.68 -10.56
CA GLN A 191 -2.88 5.00 -9.91
C GLN A 191 -2.74 6.50 -9.71
N LEU A 192 -2.14 6.89 -8.59
CA LEU A 192 -2.02 8.28 -8.16
C LEU A 192 -0.67 8.53 -7.50
N VAL A 193 -0.08 9.68 -7.80
CA VAL A 193 0.93 10.36 -6.97
C VAL A 193 0.37 11.71 -6.57
N ALA A 194 0.29 11.98 -5.27
CA ALA A 194 -0.17 13.26 -4.76
C ALA A 194 0.77 13.78 -3.68
N ARG A 195 0.93 15.10 -3.58
CA ARG A 195 1.85 15.79 -2.67
C ARG A 195 1.09 16.58 -1.62
N LYS A 196 1.50 16.47 -0.38
CA LYS A 196 1.03 17.34 0.69
C LYS A 196 1.73 18.70 0.59
N GLU A 197 0.97 19.77 0.54
CA GLU A 197 1.55 21.12 0.54
C GLU A 197 2.31 21.40 1.84
N ILE A 198 3.27 22.36 1.77
CA ILE A 198 4.13 22.75 2.90
C ILE A 198 3.37 23.72 3.80
#